data_2073c35fc76b3be6bc928aa6b98b28a3
#
_entry.id   2073c35fc76b3be6bc928aa6b98b28a3
#
_cell.length_a   1.000
_cell.length_b   1.000
_cell.length_c   1.000
_cell.angle_alpha   90.00
_cell.angle_beta   90.00
_cell.angle_gamma   90.00
#
_symmetry.space_group_name_H-M   'P 1'
#
loop_
_entity.id
_entity.type
_entity.pdbx_description
1 polymer ?
#
loop_
_entity_poly.entity_id
_entity_poly.type
_entity_poly.pdbx_seq_one_letter_code
_entity_poly.pdbx_strand_id
1 'polypeptide(L)'
;WIAAEPEFSENQLARALIAAKAQGIEAIIVLNKLDLGANFDRAWTRLLPYQAMGYTVLAISASPKADLSPEQQIISNQSRLQLEAALKGKSTLVLGPSGTGKSTIINQWVPTAGAHTQEISKALNSGKHTTTSTTLYWIDA
;
A
#
# COMPACT_ATOMS: atom_id res chain seq x y z
N TRP A 1 -3.71 0.36 -0.94
CA TRP A 1 -2.49 0.34 -0.13
C TRP A 1 -2.84 0.52 1.33
N ILE A 2 -2.52 -0.45 2.14
CA ILE A 2 -2.74 -0.46 3.58
C ILE A 2 -1.44 -0.86 4.29
N ALA A 3 -1.41 -0.77 5.61
CA ALA A 3 -0.25 -1.14 6.39
C ALA A 3 -0.66 -1.91 7.66
N ALA A 4 0.31 -2.57 8.27
CA ALA A 4 0.11 -3.17 9.59
C ALA A 4 -0.19 -2.11 10.67
N GLU A 5 0.37 -0.92 10.49
CA GLU A 5 0.08 0.28 11.28
C GLU A 5 0.10 1.53 10.39
N PRO A 6 -0.87 2.44 10.50
CA PRO A 6 -2.08 2.34 11.33
C PRO A 6 -2.99 1.19 10.90
N GLU A 7 -3.77 0.67 11.85
CA GLU A 7 -4.67 -0.45 11.57
C GLU A 7 -5.70 -0.06 10.50
N PHE A 8 -5.84 -0.92 9.50
CA PHE A 8 -6.76 -0.62 8.40
C PHE A 8 -8.22 -0.91 8.74
N SER A 9 -9.11 -0.14 8.15
CA SER A 9 -10.55 -0.35 8.23
C SER A 9 -11.00 -1.34 7.14
N GLU A 10 -11.55 -2.48 7.53
CA GLU A 10 -12.14 -3.43 6.58
C GLU A 10 -13.31 -2.82 5.81
N ASN A 11 -14.06 -1.93 6.44
CA ASN A 11 -15.15 -1.22 5.78
C ASN A 11 -14.65 -0.33 4.63
N GLN A 12 -13.58 0.42 4.85
CA GLN A 12 -12.96 1.23 3.80
C GLN A 12 -12.36 0.36 2.69
N LEU A 13 -11.70 -0.73 3.06
CA LEU A 13 -11.14 -1.68 2.08
C LEU A 13 -12.26 -2.28 1.23
N ALA A 14 -13.34 -2.77 1.84
CA ALA A 14 -14.46 -3.36 1.14
C ALA A 14 -15.11 -2.35 0.19
N ARG A 15 -15.30 -1.11 0.60
CA ARG A 15 -15.85 -0.04 -0.25
C ARG A 15 -14.97 0.23 -1.47
N ALA A 16 -13.65 0.29 -1.28
CA ALA A 16 -12.72 0.49 -2.38
C ALA A 16 -12.77 -0.67 -3.39
N LEU A 17 -12.82 -1.91 -2.90
CA LEU A 17 -12.91 -3.11 -3.75
C LEU A 17 -14.24 -3.17 -4.51
N ILE A 18 -15.35 -2.85 -3.87
CA ILE A 18 -16.67 -2.79 -4.50
C ILE A 18 -16.68 -1.73 -5.60
N ALA A 19 -16.16 -0.54 -5.33
CA ALA A 19 -16.08 0.54 -6.31
C ALA A 19 -15.23 0.14 -7.52
N ALA A 20 -14.08 -0.50 -7.30
CA ALA A 20 -13.22 -0.99 -8.38
C ALA A 20 -13.95 -2.03 -9.23
N LYS A 21 -14.60 -3.00 -8.60
CA LYS A 21 -15.36 -4.04 -9.29
C LYS A 21 -16.51 -3.47 -10.12
N ALA A 22 -17.23 -2.49 -9.58
CA ALA A 22 -18.33 -1.83 -10.28
C ALA A 22 -17.88 -1.12 -11.58
N GLN A 23 -16.62 -0.68 -11.62
CA GLN A 23 -16.01 -0.01 -12.78
C GLN A 23 -15.18 -0.97 -13.66
N GLY A 24 -15.17 -2.26 -13.37
CA GLY A 24 -14.37 -3.23 -14.11
C GLY A 24 -12.86 -3.04 -13.91
N ILE A 25 -12.44 -2.44 -12.81
CA ILE A 25 -11.04 -2.18 -12.50
C ILE A 25 -10.47 -3.33 -11.65
N GLU A 26 -9.36 -3.91 -12.10
CA GLU A 26 -8.63 -4.91 -11.33
C GLU A 26 -8.01 -4.26 -10.09
N ALA A 27 -8.18 -4.90 -8.93
CA ALA A 27 -7.65 -4.42 -7.67
C ALA A 27 -6.58 -5.36 -7.12
N ILE A 28 -5.50 -4.77 -6.62
CA ILE A 28 -4.43 -5.47 -5.89
C ILE A 28 -4.38 -4.87 -4.49
N ILE A 29 -4.36 -5.72 -3.48
CA ILE A 29 -4.21 -5.30 -2.08
C ILE A 29 -2.75 -5.40 -1.70
N VAL A 30 -2.16 -4.30 -1.24
CA VAL A 30 -0.78 -4.27 -0.75
C VAL A 30 -0.79 -3.97 0.74
N LEU A 31 -0.24 -4.87 1.52
CA LEU A 31 0.00 -4.69 2.96
C LEU A 31 1.47 -4.35 3.18
N ASN A 32 1.70 -3.13 3.63
CA ASN A 32 3.03 -2.59 3.93
C ASN A 32 3.42 -2.81 5.39
N LYS A 33 4.70 -2.57 5.68
CA LYS A 33 5.33 -2.67 7.00
C LYS A 33 5.46 -4.11 7.49
N LEU A 34 5.92 -4.98 6.60
CA LEU A 34 6.23 -6.38 6.88
C LEU A 34 7.19 -6.55 8.08
N ASP A 35 7.99 -5.52 8.36
CA ASP A 35 8.93 -5.45 9.48
C ASP A 35 8.27 -5.38 10.86
N LEU A 36 6.97 -5.14 10.95
CA LEU A 36 6.28 -4.98 12.24
C LEU A 36 5.87 -6.31 12.91
N GLY A 37 6.35 -7.44 12.44
CA GLY A 37 6.23 -8.73 13.12
C GLY A 37 4.78 -9.12 13.44
N ALA A 38 4.46 -9.25 14.73
CA ALA A 38 3.14 -9.70 15.18
C ALA A 38 1.98 -8.78 14.72
N ASN A 39 2.22 -7.47 14.61
CA ASN A 39 1.22 -6.53 14.09
C ASN A 39 0.95 -6.79 12.61
N PHE A 40 1.99 -7.09 11.84
CA PHE A 40 1.84 -7.49 10.45
C PHE A 40 1.07 -8.82 10.32
N ASP A 41 1.41 -9.81 11.11
CA ASP A 41 0.77 -11.14 11.07
C ASP A 41 -0.73 -11.04 11.38
N ARG A 42 -1.12 -10.21 12.33
CA ARG A 42 -2.53 -9.95 12.63
C ARG A 42 -3.26 -9.30 11.45
N ALA A 43 -2.65 -8.30 10.85
CA ALA A 43 -3.21 -7.64 9.67
C ALA A 43 -3.31 -8.60 8.47
N TRP A 44 -2.29 -9.41 8.26
CA TRP A 44 -2.27 -10.42 7.21
C TRP A 44 -3.38 -11.44 7.36
N THR A 45 -3.60 -11.93 8.58
CA THR A 45 -4.68 -12.88 8.89
C THR A 45 -6.06 -12.32 8.51
N ARG A 46 -6.28 -11.02 8.73
CA ARG A 46 -7.52 -10.33 8.33
C ARG A 46 -7.70 -10.24 6.81
N LEU A 47 -6.63 -10.40 6.04
CA LEU A 47 -6.66 -10.36 4.57
C LEU A 47 -6.83 -11.74 3.92
N LEU A 48 -6.70 -12.82 4.67
CA LEU A 48 -6.87 -14.18 4.14
C LEU A 48 -8.21 -14.40 3.45
N PRO A 49 -9.36 -13.90 3.95
CA PRO A 49 -10.63 -14.02 3.24
C PRO A 49 -10.62 -13.36 1.86
N TYR A 50 -9.90 -12.26 1.70
CA TYR A 50 -9.79 -11.57 0.41
C TYR A 50 -8.97 -12.39 -0.59
N GLN A 51 -7.91 -13.06 -0.15
CA GLN A 51 -7.18 -14.03 -0.98
C GLN A 51 -8.09 -15.17 -1.42
N ALA A 52 -8.90 -15.72 -0.51
CA ALA A 52 -9.86 -16.78 -0.82
C ALA A 52 -10.91 -16.32 -1.84
N MET A 53 -11.23 -15.03 -1.89
CA MET A 53 -12.12 -14.44 -2.89
C MET A 53 -11.46 -14.22 -4.26
N GLY A 54 -10.16 -14.49 -4.38
CA GLY A 54 -9.40 -14.34 -5.63
C GLY A 54 -8.62 -13.03 -5.77
N TYR A 55 -8.59 -12.15 -4.76
CA TYR A 55 -7.76 -10.95 -4.79
C TYR A 55 -6.29 -11.29 -4.62
N THR A 56 -5.45 -10.60 -5.37
CA THR A 56 -4.00 -10.63 -5.15
C THR A 56 -3.68 -9.77 -3.92
N VAL A 57 -3.02 -10.36 -2.92
CA VAL A 57 -2.57 -9.68 -1.71
C VAL A 57 -1.06 -9.81 -1.62
N LEU A 58 -0.37 -8.67 -1.53
CA LEU A 58 1.08 -8.60 -1.53
C LEU A 58 1.60 -8.07 -0.19
N ALA A 59 2.66 -8.68 0.32
CA ALA A 59 3.36 -8.28 1.54
C ALA A 59 4.64 -7.54 1.21
N ILE A 60 4.75 -6.28 1.63
CA ILE A 60 5.88 -5.41 1.29
C ILE A 60 6.39 -4.69 2.54
N SER A 61 7.68 -4.35 2.53
CA SER A 61 8.25 -3.29 3.34
C SER A 61 8.79 -2.20 2.42
N ALA A 62 8.11 -1.05 2.39
CA ALA A 62 8.50 0.07 1.54
C ALA A 62 9.68 0.85 2.12
N SER A 63 9.83 0.87 3.44
CA SER A 63 10.92 1.61 4.08
C SER A 63 12.28 0.98 3.79
N PRO A 64 13.25 1.75 3.28
CA PRO A 64 14.61 1.25 3.09
C PRO A 64 15.37 1.02 4.42
N LYS A 65 14.83 1.55 5.51
CA LYS A 65 15.40 1.41 6.87
C LYS A 65 14.77 0.26 7.66
N ALA A 66 13.84 -0.47 7.08
CA ALA A 66 13.19 -1.58 7.75
C ALA A 66 14.18 -2.70 8.04
N ASP A 67 14.15 -3.20 9.26
CA ASP A 67 14.93 -4.37 9.66
C ASP A 67 14.14 -5.63 9.32
N LEU A 68 14.54 -6.29 8.26
CA LEU A 68 13.88 -7.49 7.73
C LEU A 68 14.76 -8.72 7.95
N SER A 69 14.16 -9.83 8.37
CA SER A 69 14.80 -11.13 8.30
C SER A 69 15.09 -11.52 6.84
N PRO A 70 16.01 -12.47 6.59
CA PRO A 70 16.25 -12.95 5.22
C PRO A 70 14.98 -13.43 4.51
N GLU A 71 14.10 -14.12 5.21
CA GLU A 71 12.82 -14.59 4.68
C GLU A 71 11.90 -13.42 4.32
N GLN A 72 11.78 -12.44 5.20
CA GLN A 72 10.99 -11.23 4.94
C GLN A 72 11.53 -10.42 3.77
N GLN A 73 12.85 -10.35 3.63
CA GLN A 73 13.50 -9.70 2.50
C GLN A 73 13.12 -10.36 1.18
N ILE A 74 13.13 -11.69 1.13
CA ILE A 74 12.72 -12.46 -0.05
C ILE A 74 11.25 -12.18 -0.40
N ILE A 75 10.36 -12.27 0.60
CA ILE A 75 8.93 -12.02 0.42
C ILE A 75 8.68 -10.61 -0.12
N SER A 76 9.28 -9.60 0.49
CA SER A 76 9.13 -8.21 0.08
C SER A 76 9.63 -7.97 -1.33
N ASN A 77 10.78 -8.52 -1.69
CA ASN A 77 11.36 -8.38 -3.02
C ASN A 77 10.50 -9.05 -4.10
N GLN A 78 10.01 -10.26 -3.84
CA GLN A 78 9.12 -10.97 -4.76
C GLN A 78 7.81 -10.21 -4.97
N SER A 79 7.22 -9.70 -3.89
CA SER A 79 6.00 -8.89 -3.95
C SER A 79 6.21 -7.58 -4.72
N ARG A 80 7.35 -6.92 -4.56
CA ARG A 80 7.71 -5.72 -5.33
C ARG A 80 7.79 -6.02 -6.82
N LEU A 81 8.48 -7.08 -7.20
CA LEU A 81 8.62 -7.48 -8.60
C LEU A 81 7.25 -7.82 -9.21
N GLN A 82 6.41 -8.52 -8.47
CA GLN A 82 5.04 -8.83 -8.91
C GLN A 82 4.20 -7.57 -9.09
N LEU A 83 4.30 -6.63 -8.16
CA LEU A 83 3.59 -5.35 -8.23
C LEU A 83 4.08 -4.52 -9.42
N GLU A 84 5.37 -4.38 -9.61
CA GLU A 84 5.95 -3.62 -10.73
C GLU A 84 5.54 -4.21 -12.08
N ALA A 85 5.53 -5.53 -12.20
CA ALA A 85 5.04 -6.21 -13.40
C ALA A 85 3.55 -5.92 -13.67
N ALA A 86 2.74 -5.86 -12.61
CA ALA A 86 1.32 -5.56 -12.72
C ALA A 86 1.05 -4.10 -13.12
N LEU A 87 1.92 -3.18 -12.75
CA LEU A 87 1.80 -1.75 -13.07
C LEU A 87 2.28 -1.41 -14.49
N LYS A 88 3.14 -2.23 -15.05
CA LYS A 88 3.78 -1.95 -16.34
C LYS A 88 2.76 -1.79 -17.47
N GLY A 89 2.85 -0.66 -18.18
CA GLY A 89 1.97 -0.36 -19.30
C GLY A 89 0.52 -0.05 -18.94
N LYS A 90 0.25 0.22 -17.67
CA LYS A 90 -1.09 0.51 -17.17
C LYS A 90 -1.15 1.84 -16.42
N SER A 91 -2.32 2.47 -16.44
CA SER A 91 -2.64 3.55 -15.51
C SER A 91 -3.16 2.96 -14.22
N THR A 92 -2.53 3.28 -13.11
CA THR A 92 -2.87 2.70 -11.81
C THR A 92 -3.16 3.79 -10.79
N LEU A 93 -4.26 3.62 -10.07
CA LEU A 93 -4.61 4.47 -8.94
C LEU A 93 -4.15 3.81 -7.64
N VAL A 94 -3.36 4.53 -6.86
CA VAL A 94 -2.93 4.08 -5.53
C VAL A 94 -3.79 4.77 -4.49
N LEU A 95 -4.62 3.99 -3.81
CA LEU A 95 -5.50 4.44 -2.73
C LEU A 95 -5.05 3.85 -1.40
N GLY A 96 -5.25 4.60 -0.34
CA GLY A 96 -5.03 4.11 1.01
C GLY A 96 -4.99 5.23 2.03
N PRO A 97 -5.12 4.91 3.34
CA PRO A 97 -5.06 5.89 4.39
C PRO A 97 -3.70 6.58 4.47
N SER A 98 -3.66 7.73 5.13
CA SER A 98 -2.42 8.42 5.46
C SER A 98 -1.52 7.55 6.33
N GLY A 99 -0.20 7.62 6.08
CA GLY A 99 0.77 6.94 6.89
C GLY A 99 0.99 5.46 6.59
N THR A 100 0.44 4.98 5.51
CA THR A 100 0.61 3.59 5.07
C THR A 100 1.82 3.36 4.16
N GLY A 101 2.61 4.41 3.87
CA GLY A 101 3.82 4.31 3.07
C GLY A 101 3.63 4.51 1.56
N LYS A 102 2.50 5.04 1.12
CA LYS A 102 2.25 5.34 -0.31
C LYS A 102 3.31 6.27 -0.89
N SER A 103 3.56 7.39 -0.22
CA SER A 103 4.56 8.37 -0.67
C SER A 103 5.97 7.76 -0.69
N THR A 104 6.29 6.90 0.25
CA THR A 104 7.57 6.22 0.32
C THR A 104 7.82 5.37 -0.93
N ILE A 105 6.85 4.54 -1.32
CA ILE A 105 7.01 3.70 -2.50
C ILE A 105 6.97 4.52 -3.79
N ILE A 106 6.13 5.55 -3.87
CA ILE A 106 6.07 6.43 -5.04
C ILE A 106 7.40 7.14 -5.25
N ASN A 107 8.03 7.65 -4.19
CA ASN A 107 9.34 8.29 -4.27
C ASN A 107 10.45 7.33 -4.70
N GLN A 108 10.32 6.04 -4.42
CA GLN A 108 11.26 5.02 -4.90
C GLN A 108 11.08 4.74 -6.39
N TRP A 109 9.84 4.69 -6.87
CA TRP A 109 9.56 4.46 -8.30
C TRP A 109 9.79 5.72 -9.15
N VAL A 110 9.53 6.88 -8.58
CA VAL A 110 9.66 8.19 -9.25
C VAL A 110 10.46 9.11 -8.34
N PRO A 111 11.80 9.04 -8.34
CA PRO A 111 12.64 9.82 -7.41
C PRO A 111 12.43 11.33 -7.51
N THR A 112 12.01 11.82 -8.67
CA THR A 112 11.72 13.24 -8.91
C THR A 112 10.34 13.69 -8.46
N ALA A 113 9.49 12.76 -7.99
CA ALA A 113 8.11 13.05 -7.60
C ALA A 113 8.03 14.02 -6.42
N GLY A 114 8.99 13.93 -5.47
CA GLY A 114 8.97 14.76 -4.27
C GLY A 114 7.70 14.58 -3.44
N ALA A 115 7.07 13.39 -3.51
CA ALA A 115 5.86 13.12 -2.76
C ALA A 115 6.13 13.24 -1.27
N HIS A 116 5.27 13.97 -0.56
CA HIS A 116 5.45 14.22 0.85
C HIS A 116 5.31 12.91 1.64
N THR A 117 6.41 12.51 2.27
CA THR A 117 6.44 11.37 3.21
C THR A 117 6.05 11.78 4.62
N GLN A 118 5.55 13.00 4.77
CA GLN A 118 5.40 13.60 6.10
C GLN A 118 4.41 12.89 6.99
N GLU A 119 4.97 12.71 8.13
CA GLU A 119 4.46 12.46 9.47
C GLU A 119 2.95 12.65 9.63
N ILE A 120 2.35 11.54 9.89
CA ILE A 120 0.96 11.29 10.22
C ILE A 120 0.49 12.10 11.44
N SER A 121 1.44 12.56 12.25
CA SER A 121 1.16 12.85 13.65
C SER A 121 0.41 14.16 13.90
N LYS A 122 0.46 15.12 12.99
CA LYS A 122 -0.14 16.44 13.24
C LYS A 122 -1.50 16.66 12.58
N ALA A 123 -1.74 16.07 11.43
CA ALA A 123 -2.99 16.28 10.71
C ALA A 123 -4.16 15.45 11.25
N LEU A 124 -3.89 14.25 11.77
CA LEU A 124 -4.92 13.40 12.38
C LEU A 124 -5.43 13.95 13.74
N ASN A 125 -4.56 14.63 14.47
CA ASN A 125 -4.94 15.23 15.76
C ASN A 125 -5.69 16.56 15.63
N SER A 126 -5.72 17.17 14.45
CA SER A 126 -6.36 18.46 14.26
C SER A 126 -7.78 18.41 13.72
N GLY A 127 -8.31 17.22 13.41
CA GLY A 127 -9.65 17.06 12.86
C GLY A 127 -9.85 17.75 11.50
N LYS A 128 -8.79 18.25 10.91
CA LYS A 128 -8.85 18.89 9.60
C LYS A 128 -8.74 17.81 8.53
N HIS A 129 -9.77 17.70 7.71
CA HIS A 129 -9.70 16.97 6.46
C HIS A 129 -8.60 17.58 5.59
N THR A 130 -7.47 16.90 5.46
CA THR A 130 -6.50 17.25 4.44
C THR A 130 -7.17 17.03 3.09
N THR A 131 -7.26 18.08 2.30
CA THR A 131 -7.71 18.00 0.93
C THR A 131 -6.77 17.04 0.20
N THR A 132 -7.26 15.87 -0.14
CA THR A 132 -6.50 14.90 -0.92
C THR A 132 -6.46 15.37 -2.36
N SER A 133 -5.32 15.87 -2.79
CA SER A 133 -5.06 16.11 -4.20
C SER A 133 -4.63 14.79 -4.85
N THR A 134 -5.15 14.50 -6.02
CA THR A 134 -4.66 13.41 -6.86
C THR A 134 -3.52 13.92 -7.71
N THR A 135 -2.37 13.27 -7.65
CA THR A 135 -1.19 13.61 -8.46
C THR A 135 -0.88 12.45 -9.41
N LEU A 136 -0.63 12.78 -10.67
CA LEU A 136 -0.22 11.81 -11.68
C LEU A 136 1.31 11.79 -11.74
N TYR A 137 1.88 10.59 -11.63
CA TYR A 137 3.30 10.35 -11.80
C TYR A 137 3.52 9.40 -12.98
N TRP A 138 4.58 9.65 -13.73
CA TRP A 138 5.04 8.74 -14.78
C TRP A 138 6.13 7.85 -14.21
N ILE A 139 5.94 6.54 -14.29
CA ILE A 139 6.94 5.56 -13.92
C ILE A 139 7.64 5.15 -15.20
N ASP A 140 8.88 5.53 -15.36
CA ASP A 140 9.71 5.10 -16.48
C ASP A 140 10.05 3.61 -16.31
N ALA A 141 9.73 2.88 -17.33
CA ALA A 141 9.99 1.44 -17.34
C ALA A 141 11.48 1.14 -17.61
#